data_0190061dd1c22204ae8dc99433cd80e0
#
_entry.id   0190061dd1c22204ae8dc99433cd80e0
#
_cell.length_a   1.000
_cell.length_b   1.000
_cell.length_c   1.000
_cell.angle_alpha   90.00
_cell.angle_beta   90.00
_cell.angle_gamma   90.00
#
_symmetry.space_group_name_H-M   'P 1'
#
loop_
_entity.id
_entity.type
_entity.pdbx_description
1 polymer ?
#
loop_
_entity_poly.entity_id
_entity_poly.type
_entity_poly.pdbx_seq_one_letter_code
_entity_poly.pdbx_strand_id
1 'polypeptide(L)'
;MNNNQKSILVWDTSSDPPKGYNNIYLWNSFDLESYPDAISLPKIIDKEADELKNEYLSIIHDLGNYKVDGRKIIEIMNIHDNYNYWWSTLLVEKSNIGKSIWIADAIRLIAFNKLIVDEKVTSLKLVTSNFHLSECFNL
;
A
#
# COMPACT_ATOMS: atom_id res chain seq x y z
N MET A 1 -14.08 -7.59 31.78
CA MET A 1 -13.40 -6.65 30.86
C MET A 1 -12.86 -7.49 29.70
N ASN A 2 -13.61 -7.55 28.59
CA ASN A 2 -13.12 -8.24 27.39
C ASN A 2 -12.10 -7.32 26.73
N ASN A 3 -10.82 -7.61 26.93
CA ASN A 3 -9.76 -7.07 26.10
C ASN A 3 -9.94 -7.71 24.70
N ASN A 4 -10.68 -7.04 23.82
CA ASN A 4 -10.72 -7.38 22.40
C ASN A 4 -9.35 -7.01 21.82
N GLN A 5 -8.38 -7.89 22.03
CA GLN A 5 -7.11 -7.81 21.33
C GLN A 5 -7.38 -8.18 19.87
N LYS A 6 -7.24 -7.20 18.96
CA LYS A 6 -7.44 -7.42 17.53
C LYS A 6 -6.12 -7.84 16.91
N SER A 7 -6.02 -9.11 16.55
CA SER A 7 -4.90 -9.66 15.78
C SER A 7 -5.26 -9.67 14.30
N ILE A 8 -4.40 -9.13 13.48
CA ILE A 8 -4.55 -9.06 12.01
C ILE A 8 -3.55 -10.00 11.35
N LEU A 9 -4.03 -10.75 10.35
CA LEU A 9 -3.20 -11.51 9.43
C LEU A 9 -3.27 -10.87 8.05
N VAL A 10 -2.14 -10.42 7.54
CA VAL A 10 -1.97 -10.01 6.14
C VAL A 10 -1.38 -11.18 5.36
N TRP A 11 -2.12 -11.64 4.34
CA TRP A 11 -1.82 -12.85 3.59
C TRP A 11 -1.51 -12.53 2.13
N ASP A 12 -0.29 -12.81 1.74
CA ASP A 12 0.25 -12.56 0.39
C ASP A 12 0.99 -13.80 -0.13
N THR A 13 0.29 -14.92 -0.20
CA THR A 13 0.81 -16.16 -0.80
C THR A 13 -0.28 -16.85 -1.61
N SER A 14 0.12 -17.80 -2.48
CA SER A 14 -0.80 -18.63 -3.25
C SER A 14 -1.39 -19.80 -2.47
N SER A 15 -0.90 -20.03 -1.25
CA SER A 15 -1.44 -21.07 -0.36
C SER A 15 -2.63 -20.56 0.42
N ASP A 16 -3.39 -21.47 1.01
CA ASP A 16 -4.52 -21.10 1.86
C ASP A 16 -4.04 -20.47 3.18
N PRO A 17 -4.70 -19.40 3.65
CA PRO A 17 -4.39 -18.83 4.96
C PRO A 17 -4.72 -19.83 6.08
N PRO A 18 -3.96 -19.79 7.19
CA PRO A 18 -4.19 -20.69 8.32
C PRO A 18 -5.56 -20.43 8.97
N LYS A 19 -6.20 -21.47 9.42
CA LYS A 19 -7.45 -21.40 10.19
C LYS A 19 -7.21 -20.74 11.55
N GLY A 20 -8.23 -20.04 12.06
CA GLY A 20 -8.21 -19.47 13.41
C GLY A 20 -7.88 -18.00 13.51
N TYR A 21 -7.72 -17.31 12.39
CA TYR A 21 -7.65 -15.84 12.34
C TYR A 21 -9.03 -15.25 11.99
N ASN A 22 -9.46 -14.28 12.77
CA ASN A 22 -10.75 -13.61 12.55
C ASN A 22 -10.66 -12.36 11.67
N ASN A 23 -9.44 -11.84 11.43
CA ASN A 23 -9.19 -10.65 10.63
C ASN A 23 -8.09 -10.95 9.63
N ILE A 24 -8.47 -11.48 8.46
CA ILE A 24 -7.56 -11.83 7.38
C ILE A 24 -7.70 -10.78 6.28
N TYR A 25 -6.58 -10.19 5.89
CA TYR A 25 -6.47 -9.27 4.77
C TYR A 25 -5.72 -9.96 3.62
N LEU A 26 -6.40 -10.18 2.51
CA LEU A 26 -5.82 -10.75 1.30
C LEU A 26 -5.13 -9.64 0.50
N TRP A 27 -3.81 -9.74 0.36
CA TRP A 27 -3.00 -8.69 -0.26
C TRP A 27 -3.19 -8.59 -1.77
N ASN A 28 -3.19 -9.74 -2.45
CA ASN A 28 -3.26 -9.83 -3.91
C ASN A 28 -4.49 -10.59 -4.42
N SER A 29 -5.27 -11.24 -3.56
CA SER A 29 -6.37 -12.10 -3.98
C SER A 29 -7.71 -11.38 -3.99
N PHE A 30 -8.49 -11.60 -5.05
CA PHE A 30 -9.91 -11.24 -5.15
C PHE A 30 -10.84 -12.32 -4.60
N ASP A 31 -10.32 -13.52 -4.33
CA ASP A 31 -11.12 -14.68 -3.94
C ASP A 31 -11.64 -14.55 -2.51
N LEU A 32 -12.93 -14.25 -2.41
CA LEU A 32 -13.69 -14.28 -1.16
C LEU A 32 -14.65 -15.49 -1.09
N GLU A 33 -14.76 -16.29 -2.17
CA GLU A 33 -15.60 -17.50 -2.13
C GLU A 33 -15.01 -18.53 -1.20
N SER A 34 -13.68 -18.71 -1.27
CA SER A 34 -12.95 -19.58 -0.36
C SER A 34 -12.75 -18.99 1.05
N TYR A 35 -12.81 -17.66 1.18
CA TYR A 35 -12.55 -16.91 2.44
C TYR A 35 -13.59 -15.81 2.65
N PRO A 36 -14.86 -16.16 2.96
CA PRO A 36 -15.97 -15.20 3.00
C PRO A 36 -15.79 -14.10 4.07
N ASP A 37 -15.07 -14.40 5.14
CA ASP A 37 -14.80 -13.45 6.25
C ASP A 37 -13.52 -12.63 6.06
N ALA A 38 -12.78 -12.86 4.97
CA ALA A 38 -11.57 -12.09 4.67
C ALA A 38 -11.88 -10.76 3.98
N ILE A 39 -10.95 -9.82 4.11
CA ILE A 39 -11.00 -8.53 3.41
C ILE A 39 -10.02 -8.59 2.24
N SER A 40 -10.51 -8.43 1.02
CA SER A 40 -9.67 -8.35 -0.18
C SER A 40 -9.26 -6.90 -0.44
N LEU A 41 -7.96 -6.60 -0.34
CA LEU A 41 -7.43 -5.27 -0.66
C LEU A 41 -7.64 -4.91 -2.14
N PRO A 42 -7.46 -5.81 -3.13
CA PRO A 42 -7.80 -5.51 -4.51
C PRO A 42 -9.26 -5.06 -4.71
N LYS A 43 -10.23 -5.69 -4.03
CA LYS A 43 -11.65 -5.26 -4.09
C LYS A 43 -11.89 -3.89 -3.46
N ILE A 44 -11.18 -3.57 -2.37
CA ILE A 44 -11.24 -2.23 -1.76
C ILE A 44 -10.68 -1.19 -2.73
N ILE A 45 -9.54 -1.48 -3.36
CA ILE A 45 -8.92 -0.57 -4.33
C ILE A 45 -9.85 -0.32 -5.51
N ASP A 46 -10.49 -1.34 -6.06
CA ASP A 46 -11.45 -1.18 -7.15
C ASP A 46 -12.63 -0.29 -6.74
N LYS A 47 -13.13 -0.47 -5.52
CA LYS A 47 -14.26 0.31 -4.99
C LYS A 47 -13.91 1.77 -4.70
N GLU A 48 -12.69 2.03 -4.20
CA GLU A 48 -12.24 3.34 -3.72
C GLU A 48 -11.17 3.94 -4.64
N ALA A 49 -11.14 3.53 -5.91
CA ALA A 49 -10.08 3.86 -6.86
C ALA A 49 -9.77 5.36 -6.98
N ASP A 50 -10.81 6.20 -7.07
CA ASP A 50 -10.63 7.65 -7.22
C ASP A 50 -10.07 8.31 -5.95
N GLU A 51 -10.51 7.87 -4.78
CA GLU A 51 -10.03 8.38 -3.49
C GLU A 51 -8.57 7.97 -3.25
N LEU A 52 -8.25 6.68 -3.43
CA LEU A 52 -6.89 6.17 -3.27
C LEU A 52 -5.91 6.77 -4.27
N LYS A 53 -6.37 7.04 -5.50
CA LYS A 53 -5.60 7.77 -6.50
C LYS A 53 -5.27 9.18 -6.03
N ASN A 54 -6.23 9.91 -5.49
CA ASN A 54 -6.01 11.28 -5.00
C ASN A 54 -5.04 11.28 -3.82
N GLU A 55 -5.16 10.34 -2.91
CA GLU A 55 -4.26 10.17 -1.77
C GLU A 55 -2.84 9.82 -2.24
N TYR A 56 -2.69 8.88 -3.17
CA TYR A 56 -1.40 8.55 -3.78
C TYR A 56 -0.76 9.78 -4.43
N LEU A 57 -1.51 10.54 -5.23
CA LEU A 57 -1.00 11.74 -5.90
C LEU A 57 -0.58 12.83 -4.90
N SER A 58 -1.29 12.96 -3.77
CA SER A 58 -0.89 13.86 -2.67
C SER A 58 0.45 13.45 -2.08
N ILE A 59 0.64 12.16 -1.80
CA ILE A 59 1.92 11.62 -1.28
C ILE A 59 3.06 11.89 -2.28
N ILE A 60 2.83 11.66 -3.58
CA ILE A 60 3.83 11.91 -4.62
C ILE A 60 4.17 13.40 -4.73
N HIS A 61 3.16 14.28 -4.63
CA HIS A 61 3.37 15.73 -4.58
C HIS A 61 4.24 16.13 -3.38
N ASP A 62 3.94 15.62 -2.21
CA ASP A 62 4.67 15.94 -0.98
C ASP A 62 6.10 15.40 -1.04
N LEU A 63 6.29 14.19 -1.61
CA LEU A 63 7.61 13.63 -1.87
C LEU A 63 8.44 14.53 -2.79
N GLY A 64 7.87 15.04 -3.88
CA GLY A 64 8.54 15.97 -4.79
C GLY A 64 8.96 17.27 -4.11
N ASN A 65 8.17 17.74 -3.14
CA ASN A 65 8.44 18.95 -2.35
C ASN A 65 9.29 18.69 -1.10
N TYR A 66 9.56 17.43 -0.76
CA TYR A 66 10.43 17.09 0.37
C TYR A 66 11.84 17.62 0.14
N LYS A 67 12.47 18.18 1.20
CA LYS A 67 13.78 18.79 1.11
C LYS A 67 14.88 17.84 1.57
N VAL A 68 15.88 17.70 0.71
CA VAL A 68 17.16 17.03 1.01
C VAL A 68 18.24 18.09 0.91
N ASP A 69 19.00 18.29 1.97
CA ASP A 69 20.05 19.34 2.06
C ASP A 69 19.57 20.75 1.65
N GLY A 70 18.32 21.07 2.06
CA GLY A 70 17.72 22.38 1.81
C GLY A 70 17.07 22.56 0.43
N ARG A 71 17.23 21.62 -0.50
CA ARG A 71 16.68 21.63 -1.85
C ARG A 71 15.54 20.62 -1.98
N LYS A 72 14.48 20.96 -2.70
CA LYS A 72 13.38 20.03 -3.00
C LYS A 72 13.86 18.92 -3.93
N ILE A 73 13.34 17.70 -3.76
CA ILE A 73 13.64 16.56 -4.65
C ILE A 73 13.34 16.93 -6.12
N ILE A 74 12.20 17.54 -6.38
CA ILE A 74 11.85 18.00 -7.74
C ILE A 74 12.84 19.01 -8.32
N GLU A 75 13.47 19.86 -7.49
CA GLU A 75 14.51 20.82 -7.91
C GLU A 75 15.85 20.11 -8.18
N ILE A 76 16.18 19.09 -7.39
CA ILE A 76 17.39 18.28 -7.58
C ILE A 76 17.31 17.49 -8.90
N MET A 77 16.11 17.08 -9.30
CA MET A 77 15.86 16.32 -10.53
C MET A 77 15.78 17.19 -11.80
N ASN A 78 16.02 18.50 -11.68
CA ASN A 78 16.07 19.39 -12.84
C ASN A 78 17.41 19.23 -13.57
N ILE A 79 17.37 18.68 -14.79
CA ILE A 79 18.59 18.39 -15.58
C ILE A 79 18.95 19.57 -16.48
N HIS A 80 17.94 20.21 -17.08
CA HIS A 80 18.07 21.36 -17.97
C HIS A 80 16.90 22.32 -17.75
N ASP A 81 17.05 23.55 -18.21
CA ASP A 81 16.07 24.64 -18.03
C ASP A 81 14.63 24.25 -18.46
N ASN A 82 14.48 23.31 -19.40
CA ASN A 82 13.20 22.86 -19.91
C ASN A 82 12.93 21.37 -19.67
N TYR A 83 13.76 20.65 -18.91
CA TYR A 83 13.57 19.24 -18.66
C TYR A 83 13.82 18.87 -17.21
N ASN A 84 12.77 18.39 -16.55
CA ASN A 84 12.82 17.88 -15.21
C ASN A 84 12.51 16.38 -15.20
N TYR A 85 13.47 15.58 -14.75
CA TYR A 85 13.39 14.12 -14.74
C TYR A 85 12.26 13.60 -13.83
N TRP A 86 11.85 14.35 -12.80
CA TRP A 86 10.72 14.00 -11.94
C TRP A 86 9.47 13.61 -12.74
N TRP A 87 9.13 14.42 -13.76
CA TRP A 87 7.93 14.18 -14.59
C TRP A 87 8.06 13.00 -15.54
N SER A 88 9.25 12.44 -15.68
CA SER A 88 9.52 11.23 -16.48
C SER A 88 9.60 9.98 -15.62
N THR A 89 9.44 10.11 -14.30
CA THR A 89 9.43 8.95 -13.40
C THR A 89 8.12 8.20 -13.48
N LEU A 90 8.19 6.90 -13.19
CA LEU A 90 7.01 6.04 -13.11
C LEU A 90 6.02 6.49 -12.01
N LEU A 91 6.52 7.20 -11.00
CA LEU A 91 5.70 7.69 -9.89
C LEU A 91 4.57 8.63 -10.33
N VAL A 92 4.81 9.48 -11.33
CA VAL A 92 3.85 10.47 -11.84
C VAL A 92 3.13 10.02 -13.11
N GLU A 93 3.48 8.86 -13.65
CA GLU A 93 2.93 8.35 -14.91
C GLU A 93 1.47 7.88 -14.72
N LYS A 94 0.62 8.16 -15.72
CA LYS A 94 -0.74 7.63 -15.75
C LYS A 94 -0.73 6.11 -15.83
N SER A 95 -1.67 5.45 -15.14
CA SER A 95 -1.81 3.99 -15.13
C SER A 95 -0.57 3.23 -14.66
N ASN A 96 0.22 3.85 -13.78
CA ASN A 96 1.46 3.28 -13.27
C ASN A 96 1.26 2.05 -12.37
N ILE A 97 0.09 1.87 -11.76
CA ILE A 97 -0.24 0.72 -10.90
C ILE A 97 -0.06 -0.62 -11.62
N GLY A 98 -0.41 -0.68 -12.90
CA GLY A 98 -0.22 -1.88 -13.73
C GLY A 98 1.21 -2.09 -14.24
N LYS A 99 2.10 -1.12 -14.06
CA LYS A 99 3.47 -1.13 -14.58
C LYS A 99 4.52 -1.45 -13.51
N SER A 100 4.15 -1.36 -12.25
CA SER A 100 5.08 -1.59 -11.14
C SER A 100 4.37 -2.25 -9.97
N ILE A 101 4.89 -3.40 -9.55
CA ILE A 101 4.43 -4.08 -8.35
C ILE A 101 4.61 -3.20 -7.10
N TRP A 102 5.67 -2.40 -7.04
CA TRP A 102 5.95 -1.52 -5.91
C TRP A 102 4.92 -0.39 -5.77
N ILE A 103 4.48 0.17 -6.92
CA ILE A 103 3.40 1.18 -6.91
C ILE A 103 2.07 0.53 -6.52
N ALA A 104 1.81 -0.68 -7.03
CA ALA A 104 0.63 -1.44 -6.64
C ALA A 104 0.65 -1.75 -5.13
N ASP A 105 1.79 -2.15 -4.57
CA ASP A 105 1.94 -2.40 -3.13
C ASP A 105 1.83 -1.10 -2.31
N ALA A 106 2.36 0.03 -2.79
CA ALA A 106 2.18 1.33 -2.13
C ALA A 106 0.69 1.71 -2.03
N ILE A 107 -0.10 1.52 -3.09
CA ILE A 107 -1.54 1.78 -3.08
C ILE A 107 -2.27 0.82 -2.14
N ARG A 108 -1.87 -0.46 -2.09
CA ARG A 108 -2.41 -1.43 -1.12
C ARG A 108 -2.09 -1.04 0.33
N LEU A 109 -0.88 -0.53 0.58
CA LEU A 109 -0.49 -0.01 1.89
C LEU A 109 -1.35 1.17 2.31
N ILE A 110 -1.64 2.11 1.40
CA ILE A 110 -2.54 3.24 1.66
C ILE A 110 -3.93 2.71 2.01
N ALA A 111 -4.49 1.82 1.20
CA ALA A 111 -5.80 1.22 1.44
C ALA A 111 -5.85 0.45 2.77
N PHE A 112 -4.82 -0.34 3.06
CA PHE A 112 -4.71 -1.09 4.31
C PHE A 112 -4.62 -0.17 5.52
N ASN A 113 -3.80 0.88 5.46
CA ASN A 113 -3.68 1.85 6.55
C ASN A 113 -5.02 2.54 6.86
N LYS A 114 -5.80 2.92 5.84
CA LYS A 114 -7.14 3.49 6.02
C LYS A 114 -8.09 2.54 6.76
N LEU A 115 -7.97 1.23 6.49
CA LEU A 115 -8.83 0.23 7.13
C LEU A 115 -8.48 0.00 8.60
N ILE A 116 -7.22 0.19 9.00
CA ILE A 116 -6.75 -0.17 10.34
C ILE A 116 -6.47 1.04 11.25
N VAL A 117 -6.43 2.27 10.72
CA VAL A 117 -6.03 3.47 11.47
C VAL A 117 -6.87 3.72 12.73
N ASP A 118 -8.17 3.46 12.64
CA ASP A 118 -9.10 3.62 13.76
C ASP A 118 -9.28 2.34 14.60
N GLU A 119 -8.59 1.27 14.22
CA GLU A 119 -8.70 -0.01 14.90
C GLU A 119 -7.63 -0.15 15.98
N LYS A 120 -8.02 -0.69 17.14
CA LYS A 120 -7.08 -1.04 18.22
C LYS A 120 -6.36 -2.35 17.89
N VAL A 121 -5.49 -2.30 16.91
CA VAL A 121 -4.66 -3.45 16.52
C VAL A 121 -3.59 -3.68 17.57
N THR A 122 -3.55 -4.88 18.13
CA THR A 122 -2.57 -5.28 19.15
C THR A 122 -1.46 -6.15 18.58
N SER A 123 -1.74 -6.85 17.50
CA SER A 123 -0.73 -7.62 16.78
C SER A 123 -1.05 -7.68 15.29
N LEU A 124 0.00 -7.64 14.47
CA LEU A 124 -0.07 -7.81 13.04
C LEU A 124 0.93 -8.89 12.63
N LYS A 125 0.48 -9.84 11.82
CA LYS A 125 1.32 -10.84 11.21
C LYS A 125 1.23 -10.71 9.70
N LEU A 126 2.38 -10.52 9.04
CA LEU A 126 2.50 -10.57 7.60
C LEU A 126 3.06 -11.93 7.18
N VAL A 127 2.44 -12.55 6.18
CA VAL A 127 2.97 -13.74 5.50
C VAL A 127 3.05 -13.41 4.01
N THR A 128 4.26 -13.26 3.53
CA THR A 128 4.58 -12.89 2.15
C THR A 128 5.89 -13.52 1.70
N SER A 129 6.02 -13.76 0.41
CA SER A 129 7.29 -14.06 -0.26
C SER A 129 7.94 -12.80 -0.86
N ASN A 130 7.27 -11.65 -0.81
CA ASN A 130 7.76 -10.38 -1.31
C ASN A 130 8.66 -9.70 -0.26
N PHE A 131 9.98 -9.74 -0.50
CA PHE A 131 10.97 -9.15 0.41
C PHE A 131 10.72 -7.66 0.66
N HIS A 132 10.42 -6.88 -0.38
CA HIS A 132 10.20 -5.44 -0.25
C HIS A 132 8.96 -5.12 0.59
N LEU A 133 7.89 -5.91 0.44
CA LEU A 133 6.71 -5.76 1.27
C LEU A 133 7.02 -6.08 2.73
N SER A 134 7.81 -7.14 2.98
CA SER A 134 8.26 -7.48 4.34
C SER A 134 9.04 -6.34 5.00
N GLU A 135 9.92 -5.68 4.27
CA GLU A 135 10.67 -4.53 4.78
C GLU A 135 9.76 -3.35 5.17
N CYS A 136 8.70 -3.09 4.40
CA CYS A 136 7.73 -2.02 4.72
C CYS A 136 6.98 -2.25 6.04
N PHE A 137 6.82 -3.50 6.48
CA PHE A 137 6.14 -3.84 7.73
C PHE A 137 7.08 -3.98 8.93
N ASN A 138 8.41 -3.94 8.73
CA ASN A 138 9.43 -4.04 9.77
C ASN A 138 9.95 -2.68 10.26
N LEU A 139 9.41 -1.58 9.72
CA LEU A 139 9.67 -0.22 10.16
C LEU A 139 8.70 0.13 11.29
#